data_f166da0ef57ac4cae19a47530da1da43
#
_entry.id   f166da0ef57ac4cae19a47530da1da43
#
_cell.length_a   1.000
_cell.length_b   1.000
_cell.length_c   1.000
_cell.angle_alpha   90.00
_cell.angle_beta   90.00
_cell.angle_gamma   90.00
#
_symmetry.space_group_name_H-M   'P 1'
#
loop_
_entity.id
_entity.type
_entity.pdbx_description
1 polymer ?
#
loop_
_entity_poly.entity_id
_entity_poly.type
_entity_poly.pdbx_seq_one_letter_code
_entity_poly.pdbx_strand_id
1 'polypeptide(L)'
;YSIPAIKMADYTKDHIFEKNLLMLLPFYIMRYEKKKHDMRKNLELLQILLDEYDEIRINLEKELTETGKAELYTNLTKLIVKIADHIFEKEEDIRKGIGDVMGGKVLELESERLKAEGEARLGDLINRLIQDQRMEEIQMASTDPEKREQLYKEYGI
;
A
#
# COMPACT_ATOMS: atom_id res chain seq x y z
N TYR A 1 -25.65 29.59 4.36
CA TYR A 1 -24.72 28.82 3.53
C TYR A 1 -24.87 27.36 3.88
N SER A 2 -25.39 26.55 2.92
CA SER A 2 -25.43 25.09 3.07
C SER A 2 -24.12 24.54 2.55
N ILE A 3 -23.34 23.89 3.41
CA ILE A 3 -22.13 23.18 3.00
C ILE A 3 -22.57 21.84 2.41
N PRO A 4 -22.26 21.55 1.14
CA PRO A 4 -22.57 20.24 0.57
C PRO A 4 -21.77 19.17 1.31
N ALA A 5 -22.47 18.24 1.97
CA ALA A 5 -21.85 17.13 2.66
C ALA A 5 -21.96 15.84 1.82
N ILE A 6 -20.86 15.13 1.66
CA ILE A 6 -20.84 13.81 1.04
C ILE A 6 -21.23 12.79 2.10
N LYS A 7 -22.34 12.08 1.90
CA LYS A 7 -22.74 10.97 2.76
C LYS A 7 -22.20 9.67 2.19
N MET A 8 -21.18 9.11 2.82
CA MET A 8 -20.57 7.84 2.37
C MET A 8 -21.56 6.67 2.27
N ALA A 9 -22.65 6.72 3.05
CA ALA A 9 -23.71 5.71 2.96
C ALA A 9 -24.41 5.66 1.60
N ASP A 10 -24.39 6.77 0.85
CA ASP A 10 -25.07 6.89 -0.45
C ASP A 10 -24.22 6.31 -1.62
N TYR A 11 -22.94 6.00 -1.36
CA TYR A 11 -22.00 5.45 -2.34
C TYR A 11 -21.76 3.97 -2.07
N THR A 12 -22.07 3.11 -3.04
CA THR A 12 -21.64 1.72 -3.05
C THR A 12 -20.22 1.60 -3.61
N LYS A 13 -19.54 0.48 -3.38
CA LYS A 13 -18.23 0.21 -4.00
C LYS A 13 -18.30 0.31 -5.52
N ASP A 14 -19.37 -0.24 -6.12
CA ASP A 14 -19.58 -0.23 -7.57
C ASP A 14 -19.69 1.20 -8.11
N HIS A 15 -20.49 2.06 -7.48
CA HIS A 15 -20.57 3.47 -7.85
C HIS A 15 -19.22 4.21 -7.75
N ILE A 16 -18.39 3.85 -6.77
CA ILE A 16 -17.07 4.46 -6.60
C ILE A 16 -16.17 4.08 -7.77
N PHE A 17 -16.16 2.81 -8.19
CA PHE A 17 -15.38 2.34 -9.33
C PHE A 17 -15.93 2.87 -10.65
N GLU A 18 -17.23 2.73 -10.92
CA GLU A 18 -17.88 3.22 -12.15
C GLU A 18 -17.64 4.71 -12.41
N LYS A 19 -17.64 5.53 -11.36
CA LYS A 19 -17.43 6.98 -11.43
C LYS A 19 -15.97 7.40 -11.25
N ASN A 20 -15.06 6.45 -11.13
CA ASN A 20 -13.62 6.69 -10.88
C ASN A 20 -13.38 7.59 -9.64
N LEU A 21 -14.14 7.37 -8.58
CA LEU A 21 -14.04 8.12 -7.31
C LEU A 21 -13.14 7.38 -6.30
N LEU A 22 -12.04 6.78 -6.75
CA LEU A 22 -11.19 5.89 -5.97
C LEU A 22 -10.69 6.51 -4.66
N MET A 23 -10.53 7.83 -4.61
CA MET A 23 -10.14 8.57 -3.41
C MET A 23 -11.19 8.51 -2.28
N LEU A 24 -12.41 8.04 -2.55
CA LEU A 24 -13.43 7.82 -1.52
C LEU A 24 -13.32 6.44 -0.87
N LEU A 25 -12.62 5.48 -1.49
CA LEU A 25 -12.50 4.12 -0.95
C LEU A 25 -11.93 4.05 0.47
N PRO A 26 -10.93 4.86 0.87
CA PRO A 26 -10.45 4.86 2.24
C PRO A 26 -11.53 5.19 3.28
N PHE A 27 -12.52 5.98 2.90
CA PHE A 27 -13.62 6.37 3.79
C PHE A 27 -14.80 5.41 3.72
N TYR A 28 -14.80 4.46 2.78
CA TYR A 28 -15.88 3.49 2.62
C TYR A 28 -16.11 2.64 3.87
N ILE A 29 -15.07 2.36 4.63
CA ILE A 29 -15.11 1.62 5.91
C ILE A 29 -16.01 2.28 6.96
N MET A 30 -16.20 3.60 6.91
CA MET A 30 -17.01 4.35 7.90
C MET A 30 -18.47 3.89 7.92
N ARG A 31 -18.97 3.30 6.84
CA ARG A 31 -20.33 2.73 6.79
C ARG A 31 -20.55 1.57 7.77
N TYR A 32 -19.46 0.94 8.20
CA TYR A 32 -19.46 -0.19 9.13
C TYR A 32 -19.27 0.22 10.59
N GLU A 33 -18.92 1.49 10.86
CA GLU A 33 -18.66 1.98 12.22
C GLU A 33 -19.79 1.65 13.21
N LYS A 34 -21.04 1.83 12.80
CA LYS A 34 -22.22 1.54 13.62
C LYS A 34 -22.49 0.05 13.81
N LYS A 35 -21.95 -0.80 12.94
CA LYS A 35 -22.12 -2.26 12.94
C LYS A 35 -21.01 -3.01 13.65
N LYS A 36 -19.95 -2.32 14.12
CA LYS A 36 -18.76 -2.95 14.71
C LYS A 36 -19.07 -3.86 15.89
N HIS A 37 -20.05 -3.48 16.73
CA HIS A 37 -20.46 -4.29 17.87
C HIS A 37 -21.14 -5.60 17.45
N ASP A 38 -21.93 -5.57 16.39
CA ASP A 38 -22.62 -6.75 15.86
C ASP A 38 -21.64 -7.70 15.17
N MET A 39 -20.66 -7.16 14.45
CA MET A 39 -19.59 -7.95 13.81
C MET A 39 -18.72 -8.69 14.81
N ARG A 40 -18.45 -8.11 15.99
CA ARG A 40 -17.71 -8.78 17.06
C ARG A 40 -18.40 -10.05 17.56
N LYS A 41 -19.74 -10.12 17.46
CA LYS A 41 -20.55 -11.25 17.92
C LYS A 41 -20.95 -12.20 16.79
N ASN A 42 -20.82 -11.78 15.55
CA ASN A 42 -21.29 -12.51 14.39
C ASN A 42 -20.16 -12.63 13.34
N LEU A 43 -19.53 -13.80 13.31
CA LEU A 43 -18.45 -14.12 12.36
C LEU A 43 -18.88 -14.03 10.89
N GLU A 44 -20.16 -14.29 10.60
CA GLU A 44 -20.70 -14.19 9.25
C GLU A 44 -20.70 -12.73 8.75
N LEU A 45 -21.05 -11.77 9.61
CA LEU A 45 -20.96 -10.35 9.27
C LEU A 45 -19.53 -9.87 9.08
N LEU A 46 -18.59 -10.42 9.86
CA LEU A 46 -17.17 -10.15 9.67
C LEU A 46 -16.69 -10.70 8.32
N GLN A 47 -17.07 -11.93 7.99
CA GLN A 47 -16.68 -12.53 6.70
C GLN A 47 -17.21 -11.74 5.51
N ILE A 48 -18.46 -11.29 5.54
CA ILE A 48 -19.05 -10.44 4.51
C ILE A 48 -18.24 -9.15 4.32
N LEU A 49 -17.81 -8.52 5.42
CA LEU A 49 -16.96 -7.33 5.36
C LEU A 49 -15.60 -7.64 4.69
N LEU A 50 -14.96 -8.74 5.07
CA LEU A 50 -13.65 -9.12 4.54
C LEU A 50 -13.73 -9.48 3.06
N ASP A 51 -14.77 -10.21 2.65
CA ASP A 51 -15.02 -10.55 1.24
C ASP A 51 -15.23 -9.27 0.39
N GLU A 52 -15.98 -8.29 0.92
CA GLU A 52 -16.18 -7.01 0.24
C GLU A 52 -14.85 -6.23 0.07
N TYR A 53 -13.98 -6.27 1.08
CA TYR A 53 -12.67 -5.61 0.99
C TYR A 53 -11.69 -6.36 0.10
N ASP A 54 -11.80 -7.68 -0.01
CA ASP A 54 -11.01 -8.44 -0.99
C ASP A 54 -11.41 -8.09 -2.44
N GLU A 55 -12.71 -7.94 -2.71
CA GLU A 55 -13.17 -7.46 -4.02
C GLU A 55 -12.69 -6.02 -4.31
N ILE A 56 -12.73 -5.12 -3.32
CA ILE A 56 -12.19 -3.75 -3.46
C ILE A 56 -10.70 -3.81 -3.79
N ARG A 57 -9.93 -4.65 -3.09
CA ARG A 57 -8.51 -4.83 -3.34
C ARG A 57 -8.22 -5.30 -4.77
N ILE A 58 -8.91 -6.34 -5.22
CA ILE A 58 -8.75 -6.91 -6.56
C ILE A 58 -9.04 -5.85 -7.63
N ASN A 59 -10.15 -5.12 -7.49
CA ASN A 59 -10.52 -4.09 -8.45
C ASN A 59 -9.55 -2.91 -8.46
N LEU A 60 -9.08 -2.46 -7.29
CA LEU A 60 -8.06 -1.43 -7.17
C LEU A 60 -6.73 -1.85 -7.80
N GLU A 61 -6.29 -3.08 -7.52
CA GLU A 61 -5.06 -3.64 -8.09
C GLU A 61 -5.15 -3.65 -9.61
N LYS A 62 -6.22 -4.20 -10.16
CA LYS A 62 -6.44 -4.26 -11.61
C LYS A 62 -6.43 -2.87 -12.24
N GLU A 63 -7.20 -1.92 -11.69
CA GLU A 63 -7.35 -0.60 -12.29
C GLU A 63 -6.09 0.26 -12.21
N LEU A 64 -5.36 0.19 -11.09
CA LEU A 64 -4.22 1.06 -10.85
C LEU A 64 -2.89 0.47 -11.29
N THR A 65 -2.67 -0.85 -11.17
CA THR A 65 -1.42 -1.47 -11.62
C THR A 65 -1.37 -1.59 -13.14
N GLU A 66 -2.46 -1.99 -13.79
CA GLU A 66 -2.54 -2.04 -15.27
C GLU A 66 -2.37 -0.65 -15.92
N THR A 67 -2.71 0.42 -15.21
CA THR A 67 -2.55 1.81 -15.69
C THR A 67 -1.24 2.47 -15.26
N GLY A 68 -0.30 1.72 -14.67
CA GLY A 68 0.99 2.24 -14.23
C GLY A 68 0.94 3.10 -12.97
N LYS A 69 -0.15 3.02 -12.19
CA LYS A 69 -0.36 3.81 -10.96
C LYS A 69 -0.18 2.97 -9.68
N ALA A 70 0.82 2.09 -9.66
CA ALA A 70 1.09 1.19 -8.53
C ALA A 70 1.34 1.95 -7.20
N GLU A 71 1.95 3.14 -7.25
CA GLU A 71 2.14 3.97 -6.06
C GLU A 71 0.81 4.45 -5.49
N LEU A 72 -0.15 4.85 -6.35
CA LEU A 72 -1.48 5.25 -5.90
C LEU A 72 -2.22 4.07 -5.27
N TYR A 73 -2.10 2.86 -5.83
CA TYR A 73 -2.63 1.64 -5.24
C TYR A 73 -2.08 1.44 -3.82
N THR A 74 -0.77 1.49 -3.66
CA THR A 74 -0.10 1.35 -2.36
C THR A 74 -0.58 2.39 -1.34
N ASN A 75 -0.67 3.65 -1.75
CA ASN A 75 -1.08 4.74 -0.87
C ASN A 75 -2.55 4.63 -0.45
N LEU A 76 -3.45 4.30 -1.37
CA LEU A 76 -4.88 4.09 -1.05
C LEU A 76 -5.07 2.90 -0.11
N THR A 77 -4.39 1.79 -0.36
CA THR A 77 -4.47 0.59 0.49
C THR A 77 -3.96 0.87 1.91
N LYS A 78 -2.83 1.54 2.06
CA LYS A 78 -2.33 1.97 3.37
C LYS A 78 -3.31 2.88 4.10
N LEU A 79 -3.95 3.79 3.38
CA LEU A 79 -4.91 4.71 3.97
C LEU A 79 -6.19 3.97 4.41
N ILE A 80 -6.66 2.99 3.64
CA ILE A 80 -7.77 2.11 4.03
C ILE A 80 -7.45 1.40 5.35
N VAL A 81 -6.31 0.74 5.45
CA VAL A 81 -5.88 0.03 6.67
C VAL A 81 -5.79 0.99 7.84
N LYS A 82 -5.16 2.16 7.67
CA LYS A 82 -5.00 3.16 8.72
C LYS A 82 -6.34 3.70 9.25
N ILE A 83 -7.30 3.95 8.36
CA ILE A 83 -8.64 4.41 8.77
C ILE A 83 -9.40 3.28 9.47
N ALA A 84 -9.30 2.04 8.97
CA ALA A 84 -9.88 0.87 9.62
C ALA A 84 -9.31 0.66 11.03
N ASP A 85 -8.00 0.79 11.22
CA ASP A 85 -7.34 0.72 12.54
C ASP A 85 -7.88 1.76 13.53
N HIS A 86 -8.17 2.95 13.05
CA HIS A 86 -8.74 3.99 13.89
C HIS A 86 -10.21 3.74 14.25
N ILE A 87 -11.04 3.35 13.27
CA ILE A 87 -12.47 3.09 13.48
C ILE A 87 -12.69 1.87 14.37
N PHE A 88 -11.90 0.82 14.18
CA PHE A 88 -12.01 -0.46 14.88
C PHE A 88 -10.91 -0.65 15.93
N GLU A 89 -10.50 0.42 16.61
CA GLU A 89 -9.41 0.41 17.59
C GLU A 89 -9.56 -0.70 18.64
N LYS A 90 -10.78 -1.02 19.04
CA LYS A 90 -11.11 -2.03 20.07
C LYS A 90 -11.49 -3.40 19.51
N GLU A 91 -11.61 -3.52 18.20
CA GLU A 91 -12.04 -4.73 17.49
C GLU A 91 -10.84 -5.32 16.73
N GLU A 92 -9.96 -6.01 17.47
CA GLU A 92 -8.70 -6.56 16.96
C GLU A 92 -8.90 -7.52 15.78
N ASP A 93 -9.91 -8.39 15.82
CA ASP A 93 -10.19 -9.35 14.75
C ASP A 93 -10.56 -8.65 13.44
N ILE A 94 -11.32 -7.54 13.51
CA ILE A 94 -11.69 -6.76 12.33
C ILE A 94 -10.46 -6.05 11.76
N ARG A 95 -9.66 -5.40 12.60
CA ARG A 95 -8.42 -4.72 12.18
C ARG A 95 -7.46 -5.67 11.51
N LYS A 96 -7.21 -6.81 12.16
CA LYS A 96 -6.32 -7.84 11.64
C LYS A 96 -6.83 -8.37 10.30
N GLY A 97 -8.11 -8.73 10.21
CA GLY A 97 -8.72 -9.23 8.98
C GLY A 97 -8.58 -8.24 7.81
N ILE A 98 -8.89 -6.95 8.02
CA ILE A 98 -8.70 -5.92 6.98
C ILE A 98 -7.22 -5.72 6.65
N GLY A 99 -6.34 -5.72 7.65
CA GLY A 99 -4.90 -5.65 7.44
C GLY A 99 -4.37 -6.81 6.59
N ASP A 100 -4.81 -8.04 6.87
CA ASP A 100 -4.41 -9.22 6.11
C ASP A 100 -4.94 -9.18 4.67
N VAL A 101 -6.20 -8.79 4.47
CA VAL A 101 -6.82 -8.69 3.15
C VAL A 101 -6.18 -7.59 2.30
N MET A 102 -5.99 -6.40 2.87
CA MET A 102 -5.48 -5.23 2.13
C MET A 102 -3.95 -5.12 2.14
N GLY A 103 -3.31 -5.52 3.24
CA GLY A 103 -1.89 -5.25 3.49
C GLY A 103 -0.93 -6.24 2.84
N GLY A 104 -1.33 -7.50 2.65
CA GLY A 104 -0.44 -8.54 2.15
C GLY A 104 0.20 -8.19 0.80
N LYS A 105 -0.60 -7.78 -0.16
CA LYS A 105 -0.12 -7.39 -1.51
C LYS A 105 0.68 -6.08 -1.52
N VAL A 106 0.35 -5.14 -0.64
CA VAL A 106 1.10 -3.88 -0.52
C VAL A 106 2.52 -4.13 -0.03
N LEU A 107 2.70 -5.02 0.96
CA LEU A 107 4.03 -5.39 1.45
C LEU A 107 4.87 -6.06 0.36
N GLU A 108 4.25 -6.91 -0.47
CA GLU A 108 4.91 -7.55 -1.61
C GLU A 108 5.37 -6.51 -2.63
N LEU A 109 4.48 -5.61 -3.08
CA LEU A 109 4.80 -4.55 -4.04
C LEU A 109 5.84 -3.57 -3.50
N GLU A 110 5.81 -3.21 -2.22
CA GLU A 110 6.85 -2.37 -1.62
C GLU A 110 8.20 -3.08 -1.56
N SER A 111 8.19 -4.37 -1.23
CA SER A 111 9.42 -5.17 -1.24
C SER A 111 10.04 -5.23 -2.64
N GLU A 112 9.22 -5.46 -3.68
CA GLU A 112 9.68 -5.45 -5.07
C GLU A 112 10.22 -4.08 -5.49
N ARG A 113 9.53 -3.00 -5.12
CA ARG A 113 9.98 -1.63 -5.41
C ARG A 113 11.31 -1.32 -4.75
N LEU A 114 11.45 -1.61 -3.45
CA LEU A 114 12.68 -1.38 -2.70
C LEU A 114 13.85 -2.19 -3.26
N LYS A 115 13.57 -3.42 -3.71
CA LYS A 115 14.57 -4.26 -4.37
C LYS A 115 15.02 -3.66 -5.69
N ALA A 116 14.08 -3.24 -6.55
CA ALA A 116 14.37 -2.61 -7.83
C ALA A 116 15.14 -1.28 -7.67
N GLU A 117 14.77 -0.45 -6.69
CA GLU A 117 15.49 0.78 -6.35
C GLU A 117 16.92 0.48 -5.87
N GLY A 118 17.10 -0.56 -5.04
CA GLY A 118 18.41 -0.99 -4.58
C GLY A 118 19.30 -1.50 -5.71
N GLU A 119 18.75 -2.28 -6.65
CA GLU A 119 19.46 -2.77 -7.83
C GLU A 119 19.85 -1.63 -8.77
N ALA A 120 18.97 -0.67 -9.01
CA ALA A 120 19.24 0.51 -9.85
C ALA A 120 20.36 1.38 -9.22
N ARG A 121 20.29 1.60 -7.91
CA ARG A 121 21.28 2.37 -7.15
C ARG A 121 22.66 1.72 -7.19
N LEU A 122 22.72 0.40 -7.03
CA LEU A 122 23.97 -0.35 -7.14
C LEU A 122 24.52 -0.31 -8.58
N GLY A 123 23.67 -0.42 -9.58
CA GLY A 123 24.06 -0.32 -10.99
C GLY A 123 24.67 1.04 -11.33
N ASP A 124 24.08 2.15 -10.84
CA ASP A 124 24.64 3.50 -11.03
C ASP A 124 26.02 3.64 -10.36
N LEU A 125 26.17 3.13 -9.12
CA LEU A 125 27.44 3.11 -8.43
C LEU A 125 28.52 2.35 -9.23
N ILE A 126 28.19 1.15 -9.70
CA ILE A 126 29.13 0.33 -10.49
C ILE A 126 29.56 1.07 -11.76
N ASN A 127 28.63 1.69 -12.48
CA ASN A 127 28.96 2.46 -13.69
C ASN A 127 29.91 3.63 -13.40
N ARG A 128 29.72 4.35 -12.30
CA ARG A 128 30.62 5.46 -11.90
C ARG A 128 31.99 4.95 -11.49
N LEU A 129 32.07 3.85 -10.74
CA LEU A 129 33.34 3.23 -10.37
C LEU A 129 34.12 2.74 -11.61
N ILE A 130 33.44 2.22 -12.65
CA ILE A 130 34.09 1.87 -13.93
C ILE A 130 34.61 3.12 -14.63
N GLN A 131 33.88 4.20 -14.69
CA GLN A 131 34.32 5.46 -15.30
C GLN A 131 35.55 6.03 -14.60
N ASP A 132 35.59 5.92 -13.28
CA ASP A 132 36.70 6.38 -12.44
C ASP A 132 37.85 5.37 -12.36
N GLN A 133 37.78 4.22 -13.06
CA GLN A 133 38.77 3.14 -13.10
C GLN A 133 39.04 2.50 -11.72
N ARG A 134 38.07 2.54 -10.80
CA ARG A 134 38.14 2.01 -9.43
C ARG A 134 37.63 0.56 -9.35
N MET A 135 38.25 -0.34 -10.14
CA MET A 135 37.77 -1.72 -10.33
C MET A 135 37.74 -2.56 -9.04
N GLU A 136 38.73 -2.35 -8.16
CA GLU A 136 38.80 -3.09 -6.89
C GLU A 136 37.63 -2.79 -5.97
N GLU A 137 37.13 -1.57 -6.04
CA GLU A 137 35.99 -1.13 -5.21
C GLU A 137 34.66 -1.65 -5.71
N ILE A 138 34.55 -2.06 -6.96
CA ILE A 138 33.34 -2.73 -7.49
C ILE A 138 33.12 -4.05 -6.75
N GLN A 139 34.19 -4.84 -6.54
CA GLN A 139 34.06 -6.08 -5.80
C GLN A 139 33.69 -5.83 -4.33
N MET A 140 34.30 -4.82 -3.70
CA MET A 140 33.95 -4.43 -2.34
C MET A 140 32.51 -3.95 -2.21
N ALA A 141 32.04 -3.09 -3.13
CA ALA A 141 30.65 -2.61 -3.14
C ALA A 141 29.64 -3.75 -3.30
N SER A 142 29.97 -4.80 -4.02
CA SER A 142 29.11 -5.95 -4.25
C SER A 142 28.99 -6.88 -3.04
N THR A 143 30.06 -7.00 -2.25
CA THR A 143 30.17 -7.99 -1.16
C THR A 143 30.08 -7.39 0.25
N ASP A 144 30.44 -6.11 0.42
CA ASP A 144 30.49 -5.42 1.71
C ASP A 144 29.43 -4.29 1.75
N PRO A 145 28.34 -4.45 2.53
CA PRO A 145 27.31 -3.42 2.65
C PRO A 145 27.80 -2.10 3.27
N GLU A 146 28.76 -2.15 4.22
CA GLU A 146 29.26 -0.94 4.86
C GLU A 146 30.11 -0.12 3.89
N LYS A 147 30.96 -0.79 3.12
CA LYS A 147 31.75 -0.15 2.08
C LYS A 147 30.88 0.42 0.98
N ARG A 148 29.83 -0.30 0.59
CA ARG A 148 28.85 0.18 -0.39
C ARG A 148 28.16 1.45 0.06
N GLU A 149 27.72 1.54 1.33
CA GLU A 149 27.12 2.75 1.89
C GLU A 149 28.09 3.94 1.93
N GLN A 150 29.37 3.70 2.20
CA GLN A 150 30.40 4.75 2.11
C GLN A 150 30.52 5.29 0.68
N LEU A 151 30.56 4.39 -0.30
CA LEU A 151 30.67 4.76 -1.72
C LEU A 151 29.39 5.48 -2.21
N TYR A 152 28.21 5.07 -1.76
CA TYR A 152 26.98 5.82 -2.05
C TYR A 152 27.05 7.27 -1.58
N LYS A 153 27.55 7.50 -0.36
CA LYS A 153 27.72 8.85 0.18
C LYS A 153 28.77 9.64 -0.59
N GLU A 154 29.88 8.99 -0.98
CA GLU A 154 30.96 9.62 -1.75
C GLU A 154 30.46 10.09 -3.12
N TYR A 155 29.66 9.28 -3.80
CA TYR A 155 29.12 9.58 -5.14
C TYR A 155 27.80 10.35 -5.13
N GLY A 156 27.20 10.59 -3.96
CA GLY A 156 25.94 11.30 -3.83
C GLY A 156 24.75 10.56 -4.46
N ILE A 157 24.74 9.23 -4.33
CA ILE A 157 23.71 8.32 -4.86
C ILE A 157 22.72 7.91 -3.74
#